data_c4e57c46333c0faa3dd7e843974fa47c
#
_entry.id   c4e57c46333c0faa3dd7e843974fa47c
#
_cell.length_a   1.000
_cell.length_b   1.000
_cell.length_c   1.000
_cell.angle_alpha   90.00
_cell.angle_beta   90.00
_cell.angle_gamma   90.00
#
_symmetry.space_group_name_H-M   'P 1'
#
loop_
_entity.id
_entity.type
_entity.pdbx_description
1 polymer ?
#
loop_
_entity_poly.entity_id
_entity_poly.type
_entity_poly.pdbx_seq_one_letter_code
_entity_poly.pdbx_strand_id
1 'polypeptide(L)'
;MLEMRFHARAGQKMEAAVELLTLAARAEGKYAQGFTKRSSSSKESSVRGFVRVDEQPITLNSEIEEPDLIVVLDEELLARREVTKGLKPTGIMILNTTKAPNQIREAYGCQATLGVVAADQIAQEILGTTLVTPPMLGAVIKVTQVVPLEALEPLLMERLGPVGKKNFAALQMAYKETVIQERES
;
A
#
# COMPACT_ATOMS: atom_id res chain seq x y z
N MET A 1 -2.91 -15.61 -8.06
CA MET A 1 -2.01 -14.43 -8.11
C MET A 1 -2.73 -13.23 -7.50
N LEU A 2 -2.08 -12.53 -6.57
CA LEU A 2 -2.55 -11.26 -6.00
C LEU A 2 -1.84 -10.11 -6.72
N GLU A 3 -2.60 -9.17 -7.26
CA GLU A 3 -2.10 -8.03 -8.00
C GLU A 3 -2.43 -6.72 -7.27
N MET A 4 -1.40 -5.96 -6.92
CA MET A 4 -1.51 -4.73 -6.13
C MET A 4 -0.96 -3.54 -6.91
N ARG A 5 -1.69 -2.44 -6.91
CA ARG A 5 -1.27 -1.18 -7.51
C ARG A 5 -1.24 -0.06 -6.47
N PHE A 6 -0.10 0.57 -6.37
CA PHE A 6 0.17 1.66 -5.44
C PHE A 6 0.15 3.00 -6.18
N HIS A 7 -0.40 4.01 -5.53
CA HIS A 7 -0.41 5.39 -6.02
C HIS A 7 0.17 6.33 -4.96
N ALA A 8 1.16 7.10 -5.36
CA ALA A 8 1.84 8.06 -4.49
C ALA A 8 2.22 9.34 -5.24
N ARG A 9 2.48 10.40 -4.50
CA ARG A 9 3.20 11.56 -5.02
C ARG A 9 4.70 11.28 -5.04
N ALA A 10 5.42 11.96 -5.91
CA ALA A 10 6.88 11.93 -5.88
C ALA A 10 7.39 12.36 -4.49
N GLY A 11 8.40 11.65 -3.99
CA GLY A 11 8.97 11.91 -2.67
C GLY A 11 8.37 11.12 -1.51
N GLN A 12 7.20 10.46 -1.67
CA GLN A 12 6.61 9.61 -0.63
C GLN A 12 7.32 8.25 -0.47
N LYS A 13 8.40 7.99 -1.20
CA LYS A 13 9.26 6.79 -1.11
C LYS A 13 8.50 5.46 -1.25
N MET A 14 7.46 5.45 -2.07
CA MET A 14 6.67 4.24 -2.32
C MET A 14 7.50 3.10 -2.92
N GLU A 15 8.58 3.42 -3.62
CA GLU A 15 9.52 2.43 -4.16
C GLU A 15 10.02 1.49 -3.07
N ALA A 16 10.27 2.02 -1.86
CA ALA A 16 10.68 1.21 -0.72
C ALA A 16 9.57 0.24 -0.25
N ALA A 17 8.31 0.66 -0.30
CA ALA A 17 7.17 -0.23 0.03
C ALA A 17 7.08 -1.39 -0.94
N VAL A 18 7.15 -1.10 -2.25
CA VAL A 18 7.10 -2.10 -3.32
C VAL A 18 8.24 -3.12 -3.16
N GLU A 19 9.45 -2.63 -2.92
CA GLU A 19 10.62 -3.48 -2.73
C GLU A 19 10.52 -4.36 -1.48
N LEU A 20 10.20 -3.76 -0.32
CA LEU A 20 10.10 -4.48 0.95
C LEU A 20 9.04 -5.59 0.90
N LEU A 21 7.86 -5.29 0.33
CA LEU A 21 6.80 -6.28 0.19
C LEU A 21 7.20 -7.41 -0.74
N THR A 22 7.87 -7.09 -1.85
CA THR A 22 8.38 -8.07 -2.81
C THR A 22 9.43 -8.99 -2.16
N LEU A 23 10.37 -8.43 -1.40
CA LEU A 23 11.39 -9.19 -0.69
C LEU A 23 10.79 -10.06 0.41
N ALA A 24 9.84 -9.54 1.19
CA ALA A 24 9.15 -10.29 2.22
C ALA A 24 8.40 -11.50 1.64
N ALA A 25 7.67 -11.32 0.54
CA ALA A 25 6.97 -12.42 -0.11
C ALA A 25 7.93 -13.49 -0.64
N ARG A 26 9.07 -13.10 -1.20
CA ARG A 26 10.11 -14.05 -1.64
C ARG A 26 10.75 -14.79 -0.47
N ALA A 27 10.99 -14.12 0.66
CA ALA A 27 11.53 -14.74 1.86
C ALA A 27 10.58 -15.80 2.43
N GLU A 28 9.27 -15.63 2.26
CA GLU A 28 8.24 -16.60 2.61
C GLU A 28 8.04 -17.72 1.55
N GLY A 29 8.95 -17.82 0.58
CA GLY A 29 8.92 -18.87 -0.44
C GLY A 29 7.94 -18.64 -1.59
N LYS A 30 7.36 -17.46 -1.70
CA LYS A 30 6.44 -17.10 -2.79
C LYS A 30 7.19 -16.51 -3.99
N TYR A 31 6.56 -16.59 -5.15
CA TYR A 31 7.00 -15.82 -6.30
C TYR A 31 6.46 -14.40 -6.19
N ALA A 32 7.33 -13.41 -6.30
CA ALA A 32 6.94 -12.01 -6.21
C ALA A 32 7.69 -11.15 -7.21
N GLN A 33 7.00 -10.17 -7.78
CA GLN A 33 7.53 -9.19 -8.70
C GLN A 33 7.06 -7.80 -8.26
N GLY A 34 7.99 -6.84 -8.18
CA GLY A 34 7.67 -5.45 -7.85
C GLY A 34 8.44 -4.49 -8.74
N PHE A 35 7.77 -3.47 -9.22
CA PHE A 35 8.39 -2.39 -10.01
C PHE A 35 7.57 -1.09 -9.88
N THR A 36 8.19 0.02 -10.26
CA THR A 36 7.55 1.33 -10.21
C THR A 36 7.64 2.04 -11.55
N LYS A 37 6.67 2.93 -11.79
CA LYS A 37 6.64 3.78 -12.98
C LYS A 37 6.26 5.21 -12.58
N ARG A 38 7.04 6.17 -13.06
CA ARG A 38 6.73 7.60 -12.89
C ARG A 38 5.88 8.08 -14.05
N SER A 39 4.85 8.88 -13.75
CA SER A 39 4.09 9.56 -14.79
C SER A 39 4.86 10.80 -15.25
N SER A 40 5.10 10.91 -16.56
CA SER A 40 5.78 12.04 -17.18
C SER A 40 4.83 13.17 -17.61
N SER A 41 3.52 12.98 -17.47
CA SER A 41 2.51 13.80 -18.16
C SER A 41 1.76 14.81 -17.29
N SER A 42 2.02 14.90 -15.98
CA SER A 42 1.32 15.84 -15.10
C SER A 42 2.26 16.86 -14.47
N LYS A 43 1.76 18.10 -14.29
CA LYS A 43 2.44 19.15 -13.53
C LYS A 43 2.79 18.73 -12.09
N GLU A 44 2.15 17.67 -11.59
CA GLU A 44 2.44 17.00 -10.34
C GLU A 44 2.94 15.60 -10.64
N SER A 45 4.20 15.33 -10.36
CA SER A 45 4.81 14.02 -10.55
C SER A 45 4.17 13.00 -9.62
N SER A 46 3.44 12.06 -10.19
CA SER A 46 2.89 10.89 -9.48
C SER A 46 3.72 9.65 -9.82
N VAL A 47 3.77 8.73 -8.87
CA VAL A 47 4.47 7.45 -9.02
C VAL A 47 3.44 6.34 -8.82
N ARG A 48 3.46 5.34 -9.71
CA ARG A 48 2.72 4.11 -9.56
C ARG A 48 3.66 2.97 -9.23
N GLY A 49 3.27 2.16 -8.26
CA GLY A 49 3.96 0.92 -7.92
C GLY A 49 3.08 -0.27 -8.24
N PHE A 50 3.72 -1.38 -8.57
CA PHE A 50 3.06 -2.61 -8.93
C PHE A 50 3.72 -3.76 -8.18
N VAL A 51 2.92 -4.60 -7.54
CA VAL A 51 3.40 -5.81 -6.87
C VAL A 51 2.49 -6.98 -7.26
N ARG A 52 3.10 -8.07 -7.72
CA ARG A 52 2.44 -9.37 -7.93
C ARG A 52 3.01 -10.38 -6.96
N VAL A 53 2.15 -11.17 -6.35
CA VAL A 53 2.55 -12.29 -5.49
C VAL A 53 1.74 -13.52 -5.88
N ASP A 54 2.42 -14.65 -6.06
CA ASP A 54 1.79 -15.94 -6.41
C ASP A 54 2.54 -17.11 -5.79
N GLU A 55 1.88 -18.24 -5.71
CA GLU A 55 2.49 -19.54 -5.38
C GLU A 55 3.19 -20.19 -6.60
N GLN A 56 2.95 -19.66 -7.81
CA GLN A 56 3.51 -20.14 -9.07
C GLN A 56 4.40 -19.07 -9.73
N PRO A 57 5.35 -19.44 -10.58
CA PRO A 57 6.21 -18.51 -11.30
C PRO A 57 5.43 -17.43 -12.05
N ILE A 58 5.82 -16.16 -11.88
CA ILE A 58 5.20 -15.01 -12.54
C ILE A 58 5.96 -14.71 -13.84
N THR A 59 5.26 -14.79 -14.96
CA THR A 59 5.82 -14.52 -16.30
C THR A 59 5.37 -13.18 -16.88
N LEU A 60 4.43 -12.49 -16.23
CA LEU A 60 3.91 -11.20 -16.68
C LEU A 60 4.90 -10.07 -16.41
N ASN A 61 5.10 -9.20 -17.40
CA ASN A 61 5.99 -8.02 -17.31
C ASN A 61 5.25 -6.69 -17.57
N SER A 62 3.92 -6.73 -17.73
CA SER A 62 3.09 -5.54 -17.96
C SER A 62 2.69 -4.84 -16.68
N GLU A 63 2.26 -3.58 -16.79
CA GLU A 63 1.57 -2.89 -15.70
C GLU A 63 0.31 -3.65 -15.28
N ILE A 64 -0.10 -3.48 -14.03
CA ILE A 64 -1.34 -4.07 -13.51
C ILE A 64 -2.49 -3.13 -13.85
N GLU A 65 -3.33 -3.53 -14.79
CA GLU A 65 -4.49 -2.76 -15.23
C GLU A 65 -5.73 -3.05 -14.37
N GLU A 66 -5.91 -4.31 -13.94
CA GLU A 66 -7.04 -4.77 -13.13
C GLU A 66 -6.56 -5.30 -11.77
N PRO A 67 -6.20 -4.40 -10.82
CA PRO A 67 -5.69 -4.81 -9.52
C PRO A 67 -6.77 -5.44 -8.64
N ASP A 68 -6.34 -6.36 -7.77
CA ASP A 68 -7.12 -6.85 -6.63
C ASP A 68 -7.10 -5.84 -5.47
N LEU A 69 -6.00 -5.10 -5.36
CA LEU A 69 -5.79 -4.09 -4.32
C LEU A 69 -5.24 -2.79 -4.91
N ILE A 70 -5.85 -1.68 -4.54
CA ILE A 70 -5.29 -0.34 -4.77
C ILE A 70 -4.84 0.23 -3.42
N VAL A 71 -3.62 0.77 -3.37
CA VAL A 71 -3.05 1.43 -2.19
C VAL A 71 -2.76 2.88 -2.53
N VAL A 72 -3.36 3.80 -1.79
CA VAL A 72 -3.27 5.24 -2.03
C VAL A 72 -2.59 5.92 -0.85
N LEU A 73 -1.39 6.44 -1.07
CA LEU A 73 -0.57 7.06 -0.03
C LEU A 73 -0.98 8.51 0.27
N ASP A 74 -1.76 9.12 -0.60
CA ASP A 74 -2.24 10.49 -0.47
C ASP A 74 -3.69 10.59 -0.94
N GLU A 75 -4.60 10.95 -0.04
CA GLU A 75 -6.03 11.01 -0.30
C GLU A 75 -6.39 11.91 -1.50
N GLU A 76 -5.67 13.01 -1.70
CA GLU A 76 -5.97 13.94 -2.80
C GLU A 76 -5.81 13.30 -4.19
N LEU A 77 -5.05 12.20 -4.29
CA LEU A 77 -4.95 11.44 -5.53
C LEU A 77 -6.28 10.82 -5.97
N LEU A 78 -7.22 10.59 -5.05
CA LEU A 78 -8.55 10.05 -5.38
C LEU A 78 -9.39 10.98 -6.27
N ALA A 79 -9.08 12.27 -6.30
CA ALA A 79 -9.72 13.20 -7.25
C ALA A 79 -9.42 12.82 -8.72
N ARG A 80 -8.42 11.99 -8.95
CA ARG A 80 -8.03 11.51 -10.28
C ARG A 80 -8.71 10.16 -10.55
N ARG A 81 -9.61 10.12 -11.50
CA ARG A 81 -10.34 8.89 -11.90
C ARG A 81 -9.43 7.71 -12.27
N GLU A 82 -8.22 7.98 -12.73
CA GLU A 82 -7.24 6.96 -13.10
C GLU A 82 -6.75 6.13 -11.90
N VAL A 83 -6.83 6.66 -10.67
CA VAL A 83 -6.38 5.97 -9.46
C VAL A 83 -7.24 4.74 -9.17
N THR A 84 -8.55 4.85 -9.32
CA THR A 84 -9.50 3.76 -9.05
C THR A 84 -9.81 2.91 -10.28
N LYS A 85 -9.36 3.33 -11.48
CA LYS A 85 -9.65 2.65 -12.73
C LYS A 85 -9.15 1.20 -12.71
N GLY A 86 -10.01 0.29 -13.13
CA GLY A 86 -9.68 -1.13 -13.26
C GLY A 86 -9.69 -1.92 -11.96
N LEU A 87 -9.98 -1.32 -10.80
CA LEU A 87 -10.15 -2.10 -9.58
C LEU A 87 -11.22 -3.18 -9.80
N LYS A 88 -10.87 -4.43 -9.51
CA LYS A 88 -11.80 -5.56 -9.67
C LYS A 88 -13.07 -5.36 -8.84
N PRO A 89 -14.21 -5.93 -9.23
CA PRO A 89 -15.49 -5.79 -8.48
C PRO A 89 -15.39 -6.24 -7.02
N THR A 90 -14.54 -7.21 -6.72
CA THR A 90 -14.25 -7.69 -5.36
C THR A 90 -13.00 -7.04 -4.76
N GLY A 91 -12.44 -6.08 -5.46
CA GLY A 91 -11.18 -5.44 -5.07
C GLY A 91 -11.32 -4.53 -3.86
N ILE A 92 -10.20 -4.29 -3.22
CA ILE A 92 -10.08 -3.48 -2.00
C ILE A 92 -9.26 -2.24 -2.30
N MET A 93 -9.61 -1.13 -1.68
CA MET A 93 -8.79 0.08 -1.69
C MET A 93 -8.31 0.41 -0.28
N ILE A 94 -7.01 0.57 -0.11
CA ILE A 94 -6.39 1.06 1.14
C ILE A 94 -6.01 2.52 0.96
N LEU A 95 -6.35 3.33 1.94
CA LEU A 95 -6.19 4.77 1.88
C LEU A 95 -5.55 5.33 3.15
N ASN A 96 -4.52 6.17 2.97
CA ASN A 96 -4.00 7.01 4.03
C ASN A 96 -4.95 8.20 4.24
N THR A 97 -5.72 8.17 5.30
CA THR A 97 -6.66 9.23 5.66
C THR A 97 -7.07 9.15 7.14
N THR A 98 -7.46 10.27 7.70
CA THR A 98 -8.09 10.34 9.03
C THR A 98 -9.61 10.24 8.97
N LYS A 99 -10.20 10.22 7.77
CA LYS A 99 -11.64 10.12 7.56
C LYS A 99 -12.12 8.69 7.75
N ALA A 100 -13.34 8.55 8.24
CA ALA A 100 -14.02 7.26 8.28
C ALA A 100 -14.36 6.77 6.86
N PRO A 101 -14.48 5.46 6.62
CA PRO A 101 -14.81 4.92 5.29
C PRO A 101 -16.06 5.53 4.65
N ASN A 102 -17.13 5.80 5.43
CA ASN A 102 -18.34 6.42 4.90
C ASN A 102 -18.09 7.82 4.34
N GLN A 103 -17.24 8.61 4.98
CA GLN A 103 -16.87 9.94 4.50
C GLN A 103 -16.11 9.89 3.17
N ILE A 104 -15.27 8.85 2.99
CA ILE A 104 -14.58 8.60 1.72
C ILE A 104 -15.59 8.18 0.63
N ARG A 105 -16.55 7.34 0.97
CA ARG A 105 -17.63 6.94 0.02
C ARG A 105 -18.42 8.14 -0.47
N GLU A 106 -18.84 9.00 0.44
CA GLU A 106 -19.58 10.22 0.12
C GLU A 106 -18.76 11.20 -0.72
N ALA A 107 -17.49 11.42 -0.36
CA ALA A 107 -16.64 12.41 -1.03
C ALA A 107 -16.20 11.98 -2.44
N TYR A 108 -15.96 10.68 -2.65
CA TYR A 108 -15.34 10.18 -3.90
C TYR A 108 -16.20 9.16 -4.66
N GLY A 109 -17.39 8.82 -4.18
CA GLY A 109 -18.27 7.85 -4.83
C GLY A 109 -17.71 6.43 -4.86
N CYS A 110 -16.83 6.06 -3.92
CA CYS A 110 -16.15 4.78 -3.90
C CYS A 110 -17.07 3.69 -3.33
N GLN A 111 -17.31 2.63 -4.10
CA GLN A 111 -18.14 1.49 -3.69
C GLN A 111 -17.33 0.23 -3.34
N ALA A 112 -16.03 0.27 -3.44
CA ALA A 112 -15.16 -0.85 -3.09
C ALA A 112 -15.14 -1.12 -1.58
N THR A 113 -14.65 -2.29 -1.17
CA THR A 113 -14.20 -2.49 0.21
C THR A 113 -13.08 -1.51 0.52
N LEU A 114 -13.17 -0.81 1.64
CA LEU A 114 -12.22 0.22 2.05
C LEU A 114 -11.44 -0.22 3.28
N GLY A 115 -10.11 -0.08 3.23
CA GLY A 115 -9.24 -0.07 4.38
C GLY A 115 -8.72 1.36 4.59
N VAL A 116 -8.97 1.96 5.73
CA VAL A 116 -8.48 3.30 6.05
C VAL A 116 -7.52 3.28 7.23
N VAL A 117 -6.48 4.07 7.15
CA VAL A 117 -5.46 4.20 8.19
C VAL A 117 -4.90 5.62 8.21
N ALA A 118 -4.73 6.20 9.40
CA ALA A 118 -4.12 7.51 9.58
C ALA A 118 -2.59 7.41 9.55
N ALA A 119 -2.03 7.01 8.40
CA ALA A 119 -0.61 6.73 8.24
C ALA A 119 0.29 7.94 8.52
N ASP A 120 -0.15 9.16 8.18
CA ASP A 120 0.58 10.39 8.50
C ASP A 120 0.71 10.60 10.01
N GLN A 121 -0.37 10.37 10.77
CA GLN A 121 -0.37 10.51 12.22
C GLN A 121 0.55 9.46 12.88
N ILE A 122 0.46 8.20 12.45
CA ILE A 122 1.33 7.12 12.94
C ILE A 122 2.80 7.43 12.64
N ALA A 123 3.11 7.87 11.42
CA ALA A 123 4.47 8.23 11.04
C ALA A 123 5.00 9.39 11.90
N GLN A 124 4.19 10.42 12.13
CA GLN A 124 4.58 11.54 12.97
C GLN A 124 4.78 11.13 14.43
N GLU A 125 3.90 10.32 15.00
CA GLU A 125 3.94 9.89 16.39
C GLU A 125 5.13 8.97 16.67
N ILE A 126 5.35 7.94 15.81
CA ILE A 126 6.36 6.91 16.08
C ILE A 126 7.71 7.24 15.46
N LEU A 127 7.72 7.80 14.25
CA LEU A 127 8.94 8.05 13.50
C LEU A 127 9.41 9.51 13.60
N GLY A 128 8.52 10.44 13.98
CA GLY A 128 8.80 11.89 13.97
C GLY A 128 9.01 12.43 12.55
N THR A 129 8.45 11.79 11.53
CA THR A 129 8.63 12.13 10.12
C THR A 129 7.30 12.05 9.36
N THR A 130 7.33 12.43 8.09
CA THR A 130 6.21 12.28 7.14
C THR A 130 6.31 10.99 6.31
N LEU A 131 7.13 10.03 6.72
CA LEU A 131 7.35 8.78 5.99
C LEU A 131 6.21 7.79 6.24
N VAL A 132 5.21 7.78 5.36
CA VAL A 132 4.02 6.93 5.48
C VAL A 132 4.22 5.49 4.99
N THR A 133 5.34 5.18 4.37
CA THR A 133 5.63 3.85 3.80
C THR A 133 5.48 2.71 4.81
N PRO A 134 6.08 2.75 6.01
CA PRO A 134 5.94 1.66 6.99
C PRO A 134 4.48 1.48 7.46
N PRO A 135 3.76 2.55 7.89
CA PRO A 135 2.35 2.40 8.24
C PRO A 135 1.50 1.83 7.10
N MET A 136 1.69 2.31 5.86
CA MET A 136 0.92 1.82 4.72
C MET A 136 1.17 0.33 4.45
N LEU A 137 2.40 -0.15 4.63
CA LEU A 137 2.70 -1.60 4.56
C LEU A 137 1.95 -2.39 5.64
N GLY A 138 1.85 -1.86 6.86
CA GLY A 138 1.06 -2.47 7.93
C GLY A 138 -0.40 -2.65 7.54
N ALA A 139 -1.00 -1.62 6.93
CA ALA A 139 -2.36 -1.68 6.41
C ALA A 139 -2.51 -2.70 5.27
N VAL A 140 -1.55 -2.74 4.34
CA VAL A 140 -1.54 -3.73 3.25
C VAL A 140 -1.52 -5.15 3.79
N ILE A 141 -0.65 -5.45 4.75
CA ILE A 141 -0.56 -6.79 5.34
C ILE A 141 -1.82 -7.12 6.13
N LYS A 142 -2.40 -6.16 6.87
CA LYS A 142 -3.69 -6.36 7.58
C LYS A 142 -4.79 -6.83 6.65
N VAL A 143 -4.89 -6.22 5.48
CA VAL A 143 -5.97 -6.48 4.52
C VAL A 143 -5.72 -7.75 3.72
N THR A 144 -4.47 -7.99 3.30
CA THR A 144 -4.15 -9.07 2.35
C THR A 144 -3.68 -10.36 2.99
N GLN A 145 -3.07 -10.28 4.17
CA GLN A 145 -2.37 -11.41 4.83
C GLN A 145 -1.36 -12.11 3.88
N VAL A 146 -0.82 -11.36 2.92
CA VAL A 146 0.04 -11.90 1.85
C VAL A 146 1.37 -12.44 2.37
N VAL A 147 1.85 -11.87 3.49
CA VAL A 147 3.00 -12.34 4.26
C VAL A 147 2.69 -12.18 5.76
N PRO A 148 3.35 -12.92 6.65
CA PRO A 148 3.34 -12.60 8.08
C PRO A 148 3.89 -11.19 8.33
N LEU A 149 3.31 -10.48 9.30
CA LEU A 149 3.76 -9.13 9.66
C LEU A 149 5.25 -9.11 10.02
N GLU A 150 5.67 -10.13 10.75
CA GLU A 150 7.03 -10.32 11.27
C GLU A 150 8.07 -10.52 10.15
N ALA A 151 7.65 -10.91 8.96
CA ALA A 151 8.56 -11.07 7.81
C ALA A 151 9.23 -9.75 7.39
N LEU A 152 8.63 -8.62 7.74
CA LEU A 152 9.19 -7.30 7.42
C LEU A 152 10.23 -6.82 8.44
N GLU A 153 10.23 -7.34 9.67
CA GLU A 153 11.15 -6.87 10.72
C GLU A 153 12.62 -7.05 10.34
N PRO A 154 13.11 -8.26 9.93
CA PRO A 154 14.50 -8.45 9.56
C PRO A 154 14.91 -7.60 8.36
N LEU A 155 14.04 -7.42 7.38
CA LEU A 155 14.30 -6.59 6.20
C LEU A 155 14.45 -5.10 6.56
N LEU A 156 13.62 -4.61 7.47
CA LEU A 156 13.73 -3.25 7.99
C LEU A 156 14.99 -3.05 8.81
N MET A 157 15.37 -4.04 9.63
CA MET A 157 16.60 -4.00 10.43
C MET A 157 17.84 -4.04 9.54
N GLU A 158 17.87 -4.89 8.51
CA GLU A 158 18.97 -4.98 7.56
C GLU A 158 19.16 -3.65 6.80
N ARG A 159 18.06 -3.04 6.35
CA ARG A 159 18.09 -1.82 5.54
C ARG A 159 18.36 -0.55 6.35
N LEU A 160 17.81 -0.44 7.54
CA LEU A 160 17.78 0.80 8.34
C LEU A 160 18.56 0.72 9.65
N GLY A 161 19.14 -0.44 9.97
CA GLY A 161 19.82 -0.65 11.24
C GLY A 161 18.89 -0.43 12.43
N PRO A 162 19.35 0.25 13.51
CA PRO A 162 18.55 0.44 14.73
C PRO A 162 17.23 1.19 14.51
N VAL A 163 17.14 2.04 13.48
CA VAL A 163 15.91 2.77 13.12
C VAL A 163 14.84 1.82 12.56
N GLY A 164 15.23 0.65 12.08
CA GLY A 164 14.32 -0.40 11.59
C GLY A 164 13.29 -0.82 12.64
N LYS A 165 13.65 -0.84 13.93
CA LYS A 165 12.72 -1.16 15.04
C LYS A 165 11.56 -0.16 15.12
N LYS A 166 11.83 1.13 14.98
CA LYS A 166 10.78 2.17 14.98
C LYS A 166 9.90 2.05 13.77
N ASN A 167 10.49 1.76 12.62
CA ASN A 167 9.73 1.53 11.37
C ASN A 167 8.80 0.31 11.50
N PHE A 168 9.28 -0.77 12.11
CA PHE A 168 8.46 -1.95 12.39
C PHE A 168 7.34 -1.63 13.41
N ALA A 169 7.60 -0.83 14.45
CA ALA A 169 6.58 -0.39 15.40
C ALA A 169 5.47 0.44 14.71
N ALA A 170 5.83 1.33 13.78
CA ALA A 170 4.85 2.10 13.00
C ALA A 170 4.00 1.19 12.11
N LEU A 171 4.60 0.18 11.50
CA LEU A 171 3.93 -0.85 10.71
C LEU A 171 2.97 -1.67 11.57
N GLN A 172 3.39 -2.12 12.76
CA GLN A 172 2.54 -2.85 13.71
C GLN A 172 1.35 -2.01 14.20
N MET A 173 1.56 -0.72 14.48
CA MET A 173 0.47 0.18 14.89
C MET A 173 -0.56 0.31 13.76
N ALA A 174 -0.14 0.57 12.55
CA ALA A 174 -1.03 0.66 11.40
C ALA A 174 -1.79 -0.65 11.13
N TYR A 175 -1.14 -1.80 11.29
CA TYR A 175 -1.79 -3.10 11.20
C TYR A 175 -2.96 -3.22 12.19
N LYS A 176 -2.80 -2.73 13.43
CA LYS A 176 -3.85 -2.74 14.45
C LYS A 176 -4.95 -1.73 14.17
N GLU A 177 -4.58 -0.53 13.75
CA GLU A 177 -5.49 0.61 13.61
C GLU A 177 -6.21 0.69 12.27
N THR A 178 -5.80 -0.08 11.26
CA THR A 178 -6.50 -0.11 9.98
C THR A 178 -7.94 -0.58 10.16
N VAL A 179 -8.87 0.29 9.78
CA VAL A 179 -10.32 0.01 9.79
C VAL A 179 -10.71 -0.49 8.40
N ILE A 180 -11.36 -1.65 8.36
CA ILE A 180 -11.85 -2.25 7.12
C ILE A 180 -13.38 -2.17 7.12
N GLN A 181 -13.95 -1.63 6.04
CA GLN A 181 -15.39 -1.62 5.81
C GLN A 181 -15.68 -2.26 4.46
N GLU A 182 -16.47 -3.32 4.48
CA GLU A 182 -16.90 -3.99 3.26
C GLU A 182 -17.75 -3.07 2.38
N ARG A 183 -17.80 -3.38 1.09
CA ARG A 183 -18.68 -2.68 0.13
C ARG A 183 -20.13 -2.79 0.60
N GLU A 184 -20.87 -1.72 0.38
CA GLU A 184 -22.33 -1.76 0.54
C GLU A 184 -22.94 -2.59 -0.60
N SER A 185 -23.89 -3.44 -0.25
CA SER A 185 -24.58 -4.35 -1.17
C SER A 185 -25.48 -3.60 -2.14
#